data_50002601376bda579946f9b2a3edcfa8
#
_entry.id   50002601376bda579946f9b2a3edcfa8
#
_cell.length_a   1.000
_cell.length_b   1.000
_cell.length_c   1.000
_cell.angle_alpha   90.00
_cell.angle_beta   90.00
_cell.angle_gamma   90.00
#
_symmetry.space_group_name_H-M   'P 1'
#
loop_
_entity.id
_entity.type
_entity.pdbx_description
1 polymer ?
#
loop_
_entity_poly.entity_id
_entity_poly.type
_entity_poly.pdbx_seq_one_letter_code
_entity_poly.pdbx_strand_id
1 'polypeptide(L)'
;MKIGLFFGSFNPIHHGHLMVASYIANHTDLQQIWLVVSPQNPHKSQSSLLNEYDRLHLAHLAIENDDQIKVSDIEFKLPKPSYTIDTLTYLEEKFPQHEFYIIMGGDSFQNLPKWKNFETLVKNYQFIVYRRPGFDVTENYGARMQYLEAPMLELSATLIRNNCKEGITIRYLVPEDVRLEIERCNYFKEEVVKTTDGKDNILHKP
;
A
#
# COMPACT_ATOMS: atom_id res chain seq x y z
N MET A 1 -19.43 11.81 -2.19
CA MET A 1 -18.12 12.15 -1.59
C MET A 1 -17.02 11.84 -2.59
N LYS A 2 -15.97 12.66 -2.65
CA LYS A 2 -14.75 12.36 -3.41
C LYS A 2 -13.81 11.53 -2.54
N ILE A 3 -13.45 10.35 -2.98
CA ILE A 3 -12.65 9.38 -2.21
C ILE A 3 -11.42 8.98 -3.04
N GLY A 4 -10.25 9.17 -2.46
CA GLY A 4 -8.99 8.73 -3.03
C GLY A 4 -8.69 7.27 -2.64
N LEU A 5 -8.46 6.41 -3.59
CA LEU A 5 -8.08 5.01 -3.38
C LEU A 5 -6.57 4.86 -3.49
N PHE A 6 -5.92 4.58 -2.38
CA PHE A 6 -4.50 4.34 -2.32
C PHE A 6 -4.23 2.84 -2.15
N PHE A 7 -3.99 2.16 -3.28
CA PHE A 7 -3.76 0.72 -3.31
C PHE A 7 -2.35 0.37 -2.85
N GLY A 8 -2.24 -0.62 -1.97
CA GLY A 8 -0.94 -1.07 -1.49
C GLY A 8 -0.98 -2.44 -0.84
N SER A 9 0.16 -3.14 -0.88
CA SER A 9 0.34 -4.36 -0.08
C SER A 9 0.49 -4.03 1.40
N PHE A 10 1.02 -2.84 1.75
CA PHE A 10 1.28 -2.37 3.11
C PHE A 10 1.95 -3.45 3.97
N ASN A 11 3.13 -3.91 3.52
CA ASN A 11 3.84 -5.06 4.10
C ASN A 11 5.23 -4.71 4.69
N PRO A 12 5.28 -3.98 5.84
CA PRO A 12 4.16 -3.33 6.54
C PRO A 12 3.83 -1.94 6.01
N ILE A 13 2.75 -1.36 6.52
CA ILE A 13 2.50 0.08 6.45
C ILE A 13 3.61 0.84 7.17
N HIS A 14 3.95 2.05 6.72
CA HIS A 14 5.03 2.85 7.29
C HIS A 14 4.81 4.35 7.09
N HIS A 15 5.62 5.17 7.76
CA HIS A 15 5.49 6.62 7.71
C HIS A 15 5.52 7.19 6.28
N GLY A 16 6.27 6.59 5.36
CA GLY A 16 6.26 7.00 3.95
C GLY A 16 4.88 6.92 3.29
N HIS A 17 4.10 5.88 3.58
CA HIS A 17 2.72 5.78 3.09
C HIS A 17 1.81 6.83 3.73
N LEU A 18 1.92 7.01 5.05
CA LEU A 18 1.09 7.94 5.80
C LEU A 18 1.36 9.40 5.43
N MET A 19 2.62 9.77 5.22
CA MET A 19 2.99 11.11 4.77
C MET A 19 2.38 11.44 3.40
N VAL A 20 2.44 10.52 2.45
CA VAL A 20 1.81 10.70 1.14
C VAL A 20 0.30 10.82 1.27
N ALA A 21 -0.34 9.92 2.02
CA ALA A 21 -1.79 9.95 2.22
C ALA A 21 -2.24 11.26 2.90
N SER A 22 -1.56 11.66 3.97
CA SER A 22 -1.85 12.91 4.69
C SER A 22 -1.63 14.13 3.80
N TYR A 23 -0.53 14.18 3.02
CA TYR A 23 -0.28 15.28 2.11
C TYR A 23 -1.39 15.42 1.07
N ILE A 24 -1.81 14.31 0.46
CA ILE A 24 -2.89 14.30 -0.53
C ILE A 24 -4.21 14.74 0.09
N ALA A 25 -4.55 14.25 1.29
CA ALA A 25 -5.75 14.65 2.01
C ALA A 25 -5.82 16.17 2.26
N ASN A 26 -4.68 16.80 2.53
CA ASN A 26 -4.59 18.23 2.85
C ASN A 26 -4.42 19.15 1.62
N HIS A 27 -4.05 18.60 0.44
CA HIS A 27 -3.74 19.40 -0.75
C HIS A 27 -4.63 19.09 -1.96
N THR A 28 -5.71 18.35 -1.74
CA THR A 28 -6.74 18.06 -2.75
C THR A 28 -8.13 18.30 -2.16
N ASP A 29 -9.15 18.22 -3.00
CA ASP A 29 -10.55 18.32 -2.57
C ASP A 29 -11.17 16.94 -2.21
N LEU A 30 -10.33 15.92 -2.02
CA LEU A 30 -10.75 14.62 -1.54
C LEU A 30 -11.23 14.71 -0.09
N GLN A 31 -12.38 14.13 0.18
CA GLN A 31 -12.97 14.13 1.52
C GLN A 31 -12.45 12.98 2.39
N GLN A 32 -12.04 11.89 1.74
CA GLN A 32 -11.40 10.76 2.40
C GLN A 32 -10.35 10.11 1.50
N ILE A 33 -9.38 9.46 2.12
CA ILE A 33 -8.43 8.55 1.47
C ILE A 33 -8.62 7.17 2.05
N TRP A 34 -8.85 6.19 1.18
CA TRP A 34 -8.92 4.80 1.58
C TRP A 34 -7.63 4.07 1.24
N LEU A 35 -6.93 3.61 2.27
CA LEU A 35 -5.81 2.68 2.12
C LEU A 35 -6.39 1.31 1.78
N VAL A 36 -6.40 0.97 0.50
CA VAL A 36 -6.95 -0.31 0.02
C VAL A 36 -5.87 -1.38 0.13
N VAL A 37 -6.02 -2.29 1.10
CA VAL A 37 -5.06 -3.37 1.32
C VAL A 37 -5.24 -4.43 0.25
N SER A 38 -4.23 -4.58 -0.64
CA SER A 38 -4.27 -5.58 -1.70
C SER A 38 -3.88 -6.96 -1.14
N PRO A 39 -4.77 -7.97 -1.21
CA PRO A 39 -4.45 -9.31 -0.72
C PRO A 39 -3.31 -9.93 -1.52
N GLN A 40 -3.34 -9.78 -2.84
CA GLN A 40 -2.34 -10.28 -3.76
C GLN A 40 -2.17 -9.32 -4.93
N ASN A 41 -1.04 -8.61 -4.96
CA ASN A 41 -0.70 -7.76 -6.09
C ASN A 41 -0.12 -8.62 -7.24
N PRO A 42 -0.71 -8.59 -8.46
CA PRO A 42 -0.25 -9.41 -9.59
C PRO A 42 1.19 -9.11 -10.03
N HIS A 43 1.71 -7.96 -9.66
CA HIS A 43 3.05 -7.49 -10.05
C HIS A 43 4.13 -7.70 -8.98
N LYS A 44 3.83 -8.39 -7.85
CA LYS A 44 4.78 -8.60 -6.74
C LYS A 44 4.91 -10.05 -6.37
N SER A 45 6.15 -10.46 -6.00
CA SER A 45 6.43 -11.79 -5.43
C SER A 45 5.75 -11.97 -4.08
N GLN A 46 5.27 -13.18 -3.80
CA GLN A 46 4.55 -13.51 -2.55
C GLN A 46 5.46 -13.98 -1.41
N SER A 47 6.73 -14.31 -1.68
CA SER A 47 7.60 -15.04 -0.75
C SER A 47 7.91 -14.33 0.58
N SER A 48 7.57 -13.06 0.73
CA SER A 48 7.77 -12.28 1.97
C SER A 48 6.51 -11.53 2.42
N LEU A 49 5.35 -11.92 1.88
CA LEU A 49 4.09 -11.21 2.15
C LEU A 49 3.43 -11.79 3.40
N LEU A 50 3.20 -10.95 4.43
CA LEU A 50 2.35 -11.32 5.55
C LEU A 50 0.92 -11.62 5.06
N ASN A 51 0.22 -12.42 5.85
CA ASN A 51 -1.21 -12.64 5.65
C ASN A 51 -1.96 -11.31 5.49
N GLU A 52 -2.94 -11.26 4.60
CA GLU A 52 -3.67 -10.02 4.31
C GLU A 52 -4.38 -9.44 5.54
N TYR A 53 -4.86 -10.28 6.47
CA TYR A 53 -5.53 -9.82 7.70
C TYR A 53 -4.54 -9.19 8.68
N ASP A 54 -3.31 -9.71 8.78
CA ASP A 54 -2.26 -9.10 9.59
C ASP A 54 -1.87 -7.72 9.03
N ARG A 55 -1.75 -7.60 7.70
CA ARG A 55 -1.45 -6.31 7.04
C ARG A 55 -2.59 -5.30 7.21
N LEU A 56 -3.84 -5.78 7.14
CA LEU A 56 -5.04 -4.98 7.42
C LEU A 56 -5.02 -4.47 8.87
N HIS A 57 -4.73 -5.36 9.83
CA HIS A 57 -4.62 -5.00 11.23
C HIS A 57 -3.54 -3.93 11.48
N LEU A 58 -2.34 -4.13 10.94
CA LEU A 58 -1.26 -3.14 11.03
C LEU A 58 -1.65 -1.80 10.38
N ALA A 59 -2.40 -1.81 9.29
CA ALA A 59 -2.89 -0.60 8.66
C ALA A 59 -3.92 0.13 9.54
N HIS A 60 -4.79 -0.59 10.24
CA HIS A 60 -5.72 0.02 11.21
C HIS A 60 -4.98 0.64 12.40
N LEU A 61 -3.99 -0.05 12.97
CA LEU A 61 -3.17 0.51 14.05
C LEU A 61 -2.44 1.80 13.62
N ALA A 62 -2.04 1.86 12.35
CA ALA A 62 -1.29 3.00 11.83
C ALA A 62 -2.09 4.31 11.72
N ILE A 63 -3.43 4.21 11.61
CA ILE A 63 -4.33 5.36 11.37
C ILE A 63 -5.38 5.50 12.47
N GLU A 64 -5.11 4.96 13.66
CA GLU A 64 -6.05 5.03 14.77
C GLU A 64 -6.46 6.49 15.02
N ASN A 65 -7.79 6.71 15.10
CA ASN A 65 -8.41 8.03 15.28
C ASN A 65 -8.22 9.07 14.16
N ASP A 66 -7.84 8.64 12.93
CA ASP A 66 -7.84 9.54 11.78
C ASP A 66 -9.23 9.61 11.13
N ASP A 67 -9.74 10.81 10.90
CA ASP A 67 -11.07 11.02 10.31
C ASP A 67 -11.05 11.02 8.78
N GLN A 68 -9.94 11.39 8.16
CA GLN A 68 -9.80 11.52 6.72
C GLN A 68 -9.21 10.28 6.05
N ILE A 69 -8.34 9.53 6.75
CA ILE A 69 -7.71 8.33 6.23
C ILE A 69 -8.43 7.10 6.81
N LYS A 70 -8.86 6.20 5.96
CA LYS A 70 -9.55 4.94 6.33
C LYS A 70 -8.83 3.75 5.74
N VAL A 71 -8.95 2.60 6.37
CA VAL A 71 -8.46 1.33 5.81
C VAL A 71 -9.62 0.57 5.19
N SER A 72 -9.37 -0.07 4.05
CA SER A 72 -10.38 -0.83 3.32
C SER A 72 -9.89 -2.24 2.98
N ASP A 73 -10.72 -3.24 3.32
CA ASP A 73 -10.58 -4.66 2.99
C ASP A 73 -11.33 -5.04 1.71
N ILE A 74 -11.72 -4.06 0.90
CA ILE A 74 -12.65 -4.28 -0.22
C ILE A 74 -12.16 -5.36 -1.19
N GLU A 75 -10.85 -5.40 -1.45
CA GLU A 75 -10.25 -6.38 -2.36
C GLU A 75 -10.25 -7.82 -1.80
N PHE A 76 -10.47 -8.02 -0.48
CA PHE A 76 -10.54 -9.37 0.11
C PHE A 76 -11.80 -10.12 -0.34
N LYS A 77 -12.80 -9.40 -0.80
CA LYS A 77 -14.09 -9.92 -1.29
C LYS A 77 -14.09 -10.18 -2.80
N LEU A 78 -13.01 -9.81 -3.49
CA LEU A 78 -12.86 -9.95 -4.93
C LEU A 78 -11.99 -11.16 -5.30
N PRO A 79 -12.09 -11.67 -6.54
CA PRO A 79 -11.20 -12.70 -7.03
C PRO A 79 -9.73 -12.29 -6.94
N LYS A 80 -8.86 -13.25 -6.58
CA LYS A 80 -7.40 -13.05 -6.55
C LYS A 80 -6.76 -13.59 -7.83
N PRO A 81 -5.77 -12.88 -8.41
CA PRO A 81 -5.24 -11.57 -8.02
C PRO A 81 -6.25 -10.46 -8.28
N SER A 82 -6.27 -9.43 -7.40
CA SER A 82 -7.14 -8.27 -7.55
C SER A 82 -6.58 -7.27 -8.57
N TYR A 83 -7.46 -6.74 -9.41
CA TYR A 83 -7.12 -5.69 -10.38
C TYR A 83 -7.89 -4.42 -10.07
N THR A 84 -7.23 -3.28 -10.20
CA THR A 84 -7.80 -1.97 -9.87
C THR A 84 -9.13 -1.71 -10.59
N ILE A 85 -9.26 -2.08 -11.86
CA ILE A 85 -10.51 -1.89 -12.61
C ILE A 85 -11.68 -2.69 -12.00
N ASP A 86 -11.43 -3.93 -11.57
CA ASP A 86 -12.47 -4.77 -10.98
C ASP A 86 -12.90 -4.21 -9.61
N THR A 87 -11.95 -3.69 -8.84
CA THR A 87 -12.20 -3.03 -7.55
C THR A 87 -13.04 -1.76 -7.73
N LEU A 88 -12.70 -0.93 -8.71
CA LEU A 88 -13.44 0.29 -9.01
C LEU A 88 -14.88 0.00 -9.45
N THR A 89 -15.07 -0.96 -10.36
CA THR A 89 -16.42 -1.38 -10.80
C THR A 89 -17.26 -1.83 -9.61
N TYR A 90 -16.70 -2.66 -8.72
CA TYR A 90 -17.41 -3.11 -7.52
C TYR A 90 -17.75 -1.97 -6.56
N LEU A 91 -16.84 -1.00 -6.40
CA LEU A 91 -17.04 0.16 -5.55
C LEU A 91 -18.14 1.08 -6.09
N GLU A 92 -18.17 1.32 -7.41
CA GLU A 92 -19.21 2.13 -8.05
C GLU A 92 -20.61 1.51 -7.92
N GLU A 93 -20.70 0.19 -8.07
CA GLU A 93 -21.96 -0.54 -7.83
C GLU A 93 -22.42 -0.43 -6.38
N LYS A 94 -21.51 -0.54 -5.44
CA LYS A 94 -21.81 -0.55 -4.02
C LYS A 94 -22.05 0.84 -3.44
N PHE A 95 -21.38 1.85 -3.95
CA PHE A 95 -21.41 3.24 -3.48
C PHE A 95 -21.62 4.23 -4.63
N PRO A 96 -22.74 4.17 -5.35
CA PRO A 96 -22.98 4.99 -6.53
C PRO A 96 -23.02 6.51 -6.26
N GLN A 97 -23.10 6.91 -4.97
CA GLN A 97 -23.06 8.31 -4.54
C GLN A 97 -21.64 8.83 -4.33
N HIS A 98 -20.60 8.01 -4.49
CA HIS A 98 -19.19 8.40 -4.32
C HIS A 98 -18.49 8.54 -5.67
N GLU A 99 -17.53 9.42 -5.72
CA GLU A 99 -16.61 9.61 -6.85
C GLU A 99 -15.23 9.10 -6.41
N PHE A 100 -14.69 8.13 -7.16
CA PHE A 100 -13.43 7.50 -6.80
C PHE A 100 -12.27 8.01 -7.65
N TYR A 101 -11.17 8.33 -6.97
CA TYR A 101 -9.92 8.79 -7.55
C TYR A 101 -8.83 7.74 -7.28
N ILE A 102 -7.95 7.50 -8.24
CA ILE A 102 -6.84 6.54 -8.10
C ILE A 102 -5.60 7.29 -7.64
N ILE A 103 -5.06 6.94 -6.47
CA ILE A 103 -3.82 7.51 -5.94
C ILE A 103 -2.68 6.56 -6.25
N MET A 104 -1.61 7.05 -6.91
CA MET A 104 -0.43 6.26 -7.21
C MET A 104 0.83 7.10 -7.37
N GLY A 105 1.99 6.45 -7.24
CA GLY A 105 3.28 7.08 -7.55
C GLY A 105 3.53 7.19 -9.05
N GLY A 106 4.39 8.12 -9.45
CA GLY A 106 4.78 8.33 -10.84
C GLY A 106 5.34 7.06 -11.52
N ASP A 107 6.06 6.23 -10.77
CA ASP A 107 6.56 4.93 -11.24
C ASP A 107 5.46 3.97 -11.66
N SER A 108 4.39 3.91 -10.87
CA SER A 108 3.20 3.09 -11.18
C SER A 108 2.41 3.68 -12.33
N PHE A 109 2.28 5.01 -12.39
CA PHE A 109 1.58 5.70 -13.47
C PHE A 109 2.25 5.47 -14.82
N GLN A 110 3.59 5.55 -14.91
CA GLN A 110 4.32 5.24 -16.14
C GLN A 110 4.20 3.77 -16.59
N ASN A 111 3.85 2.87 -15.68
CA ASN A 111 3.56 1.47 -15.98
C ASN A 111 2.07 1.17 -16.22
N LEU A 112 1.19 2.19 -16.19
CA LEU A 112 -0.26 2.05 -16.35
C LEU A 112 -0.69 1.29 -17.62
N PRO A 113 0.00 1.43 -18.79
CA PRO A 113 -0.34 0.65 -20.00
C PRO A 113 -0.26 -0.87 -19.83
N LYS A 114 0.43 -1.37 -18.79
CA LYS A 114 0.51 -2.81 -18.46
C LYS A 114 -0.66 -3.28 -17.56
N TRP A 115 -1.51 -2.36 -17.11
CA TRP A 115 -2.61 -2.69 -16.22
C TRP A 115 -3.82 -3.21 -17.01
N LYS A 116 -4.58 -4.10 -16.38
CA LYS A 116 -5.81 -4.64 -16.96
C LYS A 116 -6.77 -3.48 -17.31
N ASN A 117 -7.22 -3.43 -18.55
CA ASN A 117 -8.16 -2.43 -19.07
C ASN A 117 -7.70 -0.97 -18.82
N PHE A 118 -6.39 -0.69 -19.02
CA PHE A 118 -5.85 0.64 -18.71
C PHE A 118 -6.57 1.77 -19.46
N GLU A 119 -6.98 1.56 -20.72
CA GLU A 119 -7.71 2.55 -21.51
C GLU A 119 -9.05 2.94 -20.84
N THR A 120 -9.74 1.95 -20.27
CA THR A 120 -10.96 2.18 -19.50
C THR A 120 -10.66 2.97 -18.21
N LEU A 121 -9.56 2.64 -17.52
CA LEU A 121 -9.12 3.39 -16.34
C LEU A 121 -8.86 4.86 -16.68
N VAL A 122 -8.08 5.12 -17.71
CA VAL A 122 -7.71 6.47 -18.15
C VAL A 122 -8.94 7.29 -18.59
N LYS A 123 -9.86 6.65 -19.30
CA LYS A 123 -11.08 7.29 -19.82
C LYS A 123 -12.05 7.68 -18.71
N ASN A 124 -12.26 6.79 -17.74
CA ASN A 124 -13.38 6.91 -16.79
C ASN A 124 -12.97 7.52 -15.45
N TYR A 125 -11.72 7.32 -15.00
CA TYR A 125 -11.29 7.72 -13.65
C TYR A 125 -10.33 8.90 -13.67
N GLN A 126 -10.23 9.55 -12.52
CA GLN A 126 -9.26 10.62 -12.26
C GLN A 126 -8.11 10.07 -11.41
N PHE A 127 -6.91 10.61 -11.64
CA PHE A 127 -5.71 10.16 -10.97
C PHE A 127 -5.12 11.28 -10.11
N ILE A 128 -4.68 10.92 -8.92
CA ILE A 128 -3.77 11.73 -8.11
C ILE A 128 -2.41 11.04 -8.18
N VAL A 129 -1.47 11.67 -8.87
CA VAL A 129 -0.14 11.11 -9.08
C VAL A 129 0.87 11.89 -8.25
N TYR A 130 1.50 11.22 -7.29
CA TYR A 130 2.56 11.85 -6.52
C TYR A 130 3.93 11.54 -7.10
N ARG A 131 4.82 12.54 -7.06
CA ARG A 131 6.19 12.42 -7.52
C ARG A 131 6.93 11.33 -6.74
N ARG A 132 7.72 10.52 -7.46
CA ARG A 132 8.72 9.64 -6.85
C ARG A 132 10.10 10.02 -7.37
N PRO A 133 11.11 10.17 -6.48
CA PRO A 133 12.48 10.46 -6.90
C PRO A 133 12.95 9.44 -7.94
N GLY A 134 13.55 9.92 -9.02
CA GLY A 134 14.03 9.08 -10.12
C GLY A 134 12.95 8.59 -11.11
N PHE A 135 11.68 9.00 -10.95
CA PHE A 135 10.59 8.63 -11.85
C PHE A 135 9.77 9.87 -12.23
N ASP A 136 10.22 10.56 -13.27
CA ASP A 136 9.46 11.67 -13.82
C ASP A 136 8.31 11.14 -14.69
N VAL A 137 7.14 11.79 -14.56
CA VAL A 137 5.99 11.48 -15.41
C VAL A 137 6.20 12.13 -16.76
N THR A 138 6.58 11.36 -17.76
CA THR A 138 6.87 11.82 -19.12
C THR A 138 5.68 11.72 -20.06
N GLU A 139 4.76 10.82 -19.78
CA GLU A 139 3.55 10.55 -20.56
C GLU A 139 2.32 10.59 -19.67
N ASN A 140 1.23 11.23 -20.10
CA ASN A 140 -0.02 11.28 -19.36
C ASN A 140 -1.13 10.35 -19.91
N TYR A 141 -0.88 9.71 -21.05
CA TYR A 141 -1.80 8.78 -21.72
C TYR A 141 -3.23 9.33 -21.94
N GLY A 142 -3.39 10.66 -21.97
CA GLY A 142 -4.72 11.30 -22.01
C GLY A 142 -5.51 11.23 -20.71
N ALA A 143 -4.89 10.84 -19.60
CA ALA A 143 -5.53 10.74 -18.29
C ALA A 143 -5.88 12.12 -17.71
N ARG A 144 -7.01 12.18 -17.03
CA ARG A 144 -7.34 13.30 -16.13
C ARG A 144 -6.57 13.10 -14.83
N MET A 145 -5.51 13.89 -14.62
CA MET A 145 -4.65 13.70 -13.47
C MET A 145 -4.27 15.02 -12.80
N GLN A 146 -4.12 14.98 -11.48
CA GLN A 146 -3.46 16.00 -10.69
C GLN A 146 -2.10 15.45 -10.26
N TYR A 147 -1.03 16.18 -10.56
CA TYR A 147 0.33 15.82 -10.17
C TYR A 147 0.73 16.60 -8.91
N LEU A 148 1.25 15.88 -7.90
CA LEU A 148 1.59 16.45 -6.61
C LEU A 148 3.03 16.14 -6.23
N GLU A 149 3.75 17.16 -5.75
CA GLU A 149 5.08 17.02 -5.17
C GLU A 149 4.97 16.80 -3.65
N ALA A 150 4.49 15.62 -3.25
CA ALA A 150 4.41 15.25 -1.85
C ALA A 150 5.83 15.12 -1.23
N PRO A 151 6.02 15.54 0.04
CA PRO A 151 7.25 15.25 0.76
C PRO A 151 7.47 13.73 0.80
N MET A 152 8.65 13.27 0.39
CA MET A 152 8.96 11.85 0.30
C MET A 152 10.07 11.48 1.28
N LEU A 153 9.85 10.39 2.00
CA LEU A 153 10.92 9.69 2.69
C LEU A 153 11.45 8.57 1.77
N GLU A 154 12.76 8.45 1.68
CA GLU A 154 13.40 7.28 1.06
C GLU A 154 13.25 6.06 1.99
N LEU A 155 12.02 5.70 2.25
CA LEU A 155 11.62 4.63 3.14
C LEU A 155 10.85 3.57 2.35
N SER A 156 11.23 2.31 2.51
CA SER A 156 10.56 1.20 1.87
C SER A 156 10.18 0.10 2.86
N ALA A 157 9.07 -0.59 2.59
CA ALA A 157 8.69 -1.77 3.37
C ALA A 157 9.77 -2.87 3.34
N THR A 158 10.56 -2.96 2.27
CA THR A 158 11.69 -3.90 2.17
C THR A 158 12.78 -3.58 3.19
N LEU A 159 13.16 -2.32 3.34
CA LEU A 159 14.11 -1.89 4.38
C LEU A 159 13.61 -2.30 5.78
N ILE A 160 12.34 -2.05 6.06
CA ILE A 160 11.74 -2.38 7.36
C ILE A 160 11.80 -3.89 7.62
N ARG A 161 11.43 -4.72 6.64
CA ARG A 161 11.49 -6.17 6.79
C ARG A 161 12.91 -6.69 6.99
N ASN A 162 13.89 -6.12 6.28
CA ASN A 162 15.30 -6.48 6.46
C ASN A 162 15.79 -6.11 7.85
N ASN A 163 15.47 -4.91 8.34
CA ASN A 163 15.78 -4.50 9.70
C ASN A 163 15.20 -5.48 10.74
N CYS A 164 13.94 -5.90 10.58
CA CYS A 164 13.32 -6.88 11.47
C CYS A 164 14.08 -8.22 11.49
N LYS A 165 14.52 -8.71 10.31
CA LYS A 165 15.29 -9.94 10.19
C LYS A 165 16.64 -9.84 10.90
N GLU A 166 17.30 -8.71 10.75
CA GLU A 166 18.63 -8.45 11.31
C GLU A 166 18.59 -8.00 12.78
N GLY A 167 17.41 -7.89 13.39
CA GLY A 167 17.23 -7.40 14.75
C GLY A 167 17.53 -5.90 14.92
N ILE A 168 17.57 -5.16 13.82
CA ILE A 168 17.75 -3.69 13.81
C ILE A 168 16.41 -3.04 14.13
N THR A 169 16.43 -2.01 14.98
CA THR A 169 15.20 -1.30 15.37
C THR A 169 14.51 -0.64 14.17
N ILE A 170 13.20 -0.75 14.14
CA ILE A 170 12.34 -0.05 13.17
C ILE A 170 11.62 1.16 13.79
N ARG A 171 12.07 1.57 15.00
CA ARG A 171 11.54 2.74 15.68
C ARG A 171 11.68 3.97 14.78
N TYR A 172 10.64 4.77 14.71
CA TYR A 172 10.49 5.95 13.83
C TYR A 172 10.38 5.66 12.32
N LEU A 173 10.44 4.41 11.88
CA LEU A 173 10.15 4.04 10.48
C LEU A 173 8.67 3.73 10.28
N VAL A 174 8.02 3.27 11.33
CA VAL A 174 6.59 2.95 11.40
C VAL A 174 5.96 3.64 12.61
N PRO A 175 4.63 3.82 12.66
CA PRO A 175 3.93 4.23 13.89
C PRO A 175 4.24 3.30 15.06
N GLU A 176 4.19 3.84 16.28
CA GLU A 176 4.62 3.09 17.47
C GLU A 176 3.79 1.83 17.70
N ASP A 177 2.46 1.90 17.52
CA ASP A 177 1.60 0.73 17.72
C ASP A 177 1.84 -0.35 16.64
N VAL A 178 2.18 0.05 15.42
CA VAL A 178 2.62 -0.87 14.35
C VAL A 178 3.94 -1.54 14.73
N ARG A 179 4.90 -0.79 15.29
CA ARG A 179 6.19 -1.34 15.77
C ARG A 179 5.96 -2.37 16.86
N LEU A 180 5.19 -1.99 17.89
CA LEU A 180 4.89 -2.86 19.03
C LEU A 180 4.23 -4.17 18.57
N GLU A 181 3.30 -4.08 17.64
CA GLU A 181 2.60 -5.25 17.12
C GLU A 181 3.54 -6.15 16.28
N ILE A 182 4.39 -5.56 15.43
CA ILE A 182 5.40 -6.31 14.68
C ILE A 182 6.35 -7.06 15.63
N GLU A 183 6.80 -6.42 16.70
CA GLU A 183 7.69 -7.04 17.69
C GLU A 183 6.96 -8.11 18.51
N ARG A 184 5.72 -7.87 18.94
CA ARG A 184 4.89 -8.82 19.70
C ARG A 184 4.64 -10.11 18.93
N CYS A 185 4.30 -9.98 17.63
CA CYS A 185 3.97 -11.11 16.77
C CYS A 185 5.19 -11.71 16.07
N ASN A 186 6.41 -11.17 16.30
CA ASN A 186 7.64 -11.55 15.61
C ASN A 186 7.51 -11.55 14.08
N TYR A 187 6.74 -10.62 13.53
CA TYR A 187 6.61 -10.50 12.08
C TYR A 187 7.95 -10.19 11.42
N PHE A 188 8.17 -10.77 10.25
CA PHE A 188 9.38 -10.62 9.44
C PHE A 188 10.68 -11.16 10.09
N LYS A 189 10.65 -11.80 11.26
CA LYS A 189 11.79 -12.51 11.81
C LYS A 189 11.91 -13.90 11.17
N GLU A 190 13.13 -14.36 10.97
CA GLU A 190 13.37 -15.75 10.58
C GLU A 190 13.17 -16.65 11.80
N GLU A 191 12.43 -17.76 11.63
CA GLU A 191 12.34 -18.76 12.67
C GLU A 191 13.72 -19.44 12.83
N VAL A 192 14.39 -19.20 13.94
CA VAL A 192 15.58 -19.98 14.30
C VAL A 192 15.11 -21.35 14.77
N VAL A 193 15.16 -22.32 13.88
CA VAL A 193 14.96 -23.72 14.27
C VAL A 193 16.20 -24.17 15.02
N LYS A 194 16.12 -24.24 16.35
CA LYS A 194 17.15 -24.90 17.15
C LYS A 194 17.14 -26.39 16.81
N THR A 195 18.07 -26.82 16.00
CA THR A 195 18.34 -28.24 15.83
C THR A 195 18.96 -28.78 17.11
N THR A 196 18.52 -29.95 17.56
CA THR A 196 19.00 -30.65 18.75
C THR A 196 20.51 -31.00 18.70
N ASP A 197 21.16 -30.77 17.59
CA ASP A 197 22.60 -31.08 17.34
C ASP A 197 23.55 -29.89 17.43
N GLY A 198 23.13 -28.77 18.05
CA GLY A 198 24.03 -27.64 18.35
C GLY A 198 24.55 -26.85 17.13
N LYS A 199 23.92 -26.99 15.95
CA LYS A 199 24.18 -26.15 14.78
C LYS A 199 22.92 -25.42 14.40
N ASP A 200 22.95 -24.10 14.45
CA ASP A 200 21.87 -23.25 14.01
C ASP A 200 21.73 -23.35 12.48
N ASN A 201 20.61 -23.92 11.99
CA ASN A 201 20.25 -23.91 10.59
C ASN A 201 19.10 -22.93 10.37
N ILE A 202 19.34 -21.95 9.53
CA ILE A 202 18.31 -20.97 9.11
C ILE A 202 17.46 -21.62 8.01
N LEU A 203 16.19 -21.88 8.30
CA LEU A 203 15.22 -22.37 7.31
C LEU A 203 14.49 -21.18 6.68
N HIS A 204 14.70 -20.98 5.39
CA HIS A 204 13.84 -20.12 4.60
C HIS A 204 12.53 -20.86 4.34
N LYS A 205 11.42 -20.39 4.92
CA LYS A 205 10.09 -20.81 4.47
C LYS A 205 9.80 -20.17 3.10
N PRO A 206 9.21 -20.93 2.17
CA PRO A 206 8.85 -20.44 0.85
C PRO A 206 7.76 -19.38 0.88
#